data_e715fe3f444805a50e0888e8402f2e19
#
_entry.id   e715fe3f444805a50e0888e8402f2e19
#
_cell.length_a   1.000
_cell.length_b   1.000
_cell.length_c   1.000
_cell.angle_alpha   90.00
_cell.angle_beta   90.00
_cell.angle_gamma   90.00
#
_symmetry.space_group_name_H-M   'P 1'
#
loop_
_entity.id
_entity.type
_entity.pdbx_description
1 polymer ?
#
loop_
_entity_poly.entity_id
_entity_poly.type
_entity_poly.pdbx_seq_one_letter_code
_entity_poly.pdbx_strand_id
1 'polypeptide(L)'
;GTIDISYLSLGIGLLLLLIPLFYIWKFKTGLLRATVIGTARMIVQLFFIGIYLNYLFLWDNPWINFLWVIVMIFVASQTALARTQLKRKILLLPISAGFLCSVVCVGLYFIGIVLRVENVFSARYFIPIFGILMGNMLSSNVIALNTYYSGLKREQQLYRYLLGNGATKAEAQAPFIRQAIIKSFSPLIANISVMGLVAFPGTMIGQILGGSSPNVAIKYQMMIMVITFTASMLSLMITISLASRRSFDAYGKLLEVTKETKK
;
A
#
# COMPACT_ATOMS: atom_id res chain seq x y z
N GLY A 1 -1.23 -14.98 -28.48
CA GLY A 1 -2.04 -13.91 -27.89
C GLY A 1 -2.76 -14.42 -26.67
N THR A 2 -3.05 -13.57 -25.73
CA THR A 2 -3.89 -13.89 -24.55
C THR A 2 -5.29 -14.30 -25.01
N ILE A 3 -5.84 -15.37 -24.41
CA ILE A 3 -7.21 -15.77 -24.61
C ILE A 3 -8.11 -14.72 -23.93
N ASP A 4 -9.07 -14.19 -24.67
CA ASP A 4 -10.06 -13.26 -24.12
C ASP A 4 -11.08 -14.02 -23.24
N ILE A 5 -11.33 -13.47 -22.05
CA ILE A 5 -12.29 -14.04 -21.11
C ILE A 5 -13.65 -13.40 -21.37
N SER A 6 -14.60 -14.19 -21.87
CA SER A 6 -15.96 -13.70 -22.08
C SER A 6 -16.62 -13.28 -20.76
N TYR A 7 -17.57 -12.36 -20.82
CA TYR A 7 -18.31 -11.91 -19.63
C TYR A 7 -19.05 -13.06 -18.92
N LEU A 8 -19.48 -14.07 -19.66
CA LEU A 8 -20.10 -15.26 -19.10
C LEU A 8 -19.08 -16.08 -18.31
N SER A 9 -17.88 -16.29 -18.88
CA SER A 9 -16.79 -17.00 -18.20
C SER A 9 -16.32 -16.25 -16.94
N LEU A 10 -16.29 -14.91 -16.99
CA LEU A 10 -16.00 -14.08 -15.84
C LEU A 10 -17.03 -14.27 -14.73
N GLY A 11 -18.34 -14.31 -15.10
CA GLY A 11 -19.43 -14.59 -14.16
C GLY A 11 -19.28 -15.96 -13.49
N ILE A 12 -18.97 -16.99 -14.27
CA ILE A 12 -18.71 -18.34 -13.74
C ILE A 12 -17.52 -18.33 -12.77
N GLY A 13 -16.44 -17.63 -13.12
CA GLY A 13 -15.27 -17.47 -12.23
C GLY A 13 -15.63 -16.78 -10.91
N LEU A 14 -16.52 -15.79 -10.93
CA LEU A 14 -16.97 -15.10 -9.71
C LEU A 14 -17.79 -16.00 -8.78
N LEU A 15 -18.40 -17.10 -9.27
CA LEU A 15 -19.08 -18.07 -8.40
C LEU A 15 -18.12 -18.73 -7.40
N LEU A 16 -16.83 -18.80 -7.68
CA LEU A 16 -15.84 -19.30 -6.72
C LEU A 16 -15.82 -18.50 -5.41
N LEU A 17 -16.25 -17.23 -5.43
CA LEU A 17 -16.40 -16.41 -4.22
C LEU A 17 -17.45 -16.94 -3.24
N LEU A 18 -18.39 -17.77 -3.69
CA LEU A 18 -19.39 -18.38 -2.80
C LEU A 18 -18.74 -19.24 -1.71
N ILE A 19 -17.60 -19.88 -2.01
CA ILE A 19 -16.87 -20.72 -1.05
C ILE A 19 -16.36 -19.92 0.16
N PRO A 20 -15.52 -18.88 -0.01
CA PRO A 20 -15.08 -18.08 1.13
C PRO A 20 -16.24 -17.33 1.80
N LEU A 21 -17.24 -16.86 1.06
CA LEU A 21 -18.40 -16.19 1.64
C LEU A 21 -19.19 -17.13 2.57
N PHE A 22 -19.35 -18.40 2.17
CA PHE A 22 -19.99 -19.42 3.00
C PHE A 22 -19.26 -19.60 4.33
N TYR A 23 -17.94 -19.74 4.33
CA TYR A 23 -17.17 -19.90 5.57
C TYR A 23 -17.18 -18.64 6.44
N ILE A 24 -17.06 -17.45 5.83
CA ILE A 24 -17.18 -16.16 6.53
C ILE A 24 -18.54 -16.03 7.23
N TRP A 25 -19.61 -16.47 6.57
CA TRP A 25 -20.96 -16.47 7.13
C TRP A 25 -21.10 -17.55 8.24
N LYS A 26 -20.66 -18.80 7.96
CA LYS A 26 -20.77 -19.93 8.88
C LYS A 26 -20.07 -19.65 10.21
N PHE A 27 -18.88 -19.07 10.18
CA PHE A 27 -18.10 -18.75 11.39
C PHE A 27 -18.45 -17.39 11.99
N LYS A 28 -19.47 -16.70 11.50
CA LYS A 28 -19.95 -15.40 12.02
C LYS A 28 -18.83 -14.38 12.25
N THR A 29 -17.86 -14.32 11.33
CA THR A 29 -16.66 -13.47 11.45
C THR A 29 -16.95 -11.97 11.39
N GLY A 30 -18.15 -11.56 10.98
CA GLY A 30 -18.51 -10.15 10.75
C GLY A 30 -17.93 -9.56 9.45
N LEU A 31 -17.15 -10.33 8.70
CA LEU A 31 -16.48 -9.85 7.47
C LEU A 31 -17.34 -9.94 6.22
N LEU A 32 -18.52 -10.56 6.27
CA LEU A 32 -19.36 -10.83 5.10
C LEU A 32 -19.68 -9.55 4.32
N ARG A 33 -20.18 -8.53 5.01
CA ARG A 33 -20.52 -7.23 4.41
C ARG A 33 -19.29 -6.56 3.78
N ALA A 34 -18.17 -6.58 4.49
CA ALA A 34 -16.92 -5.98 4.01
C ALA A 34 -16.39 -6.69 2.76
N THR A 35 -16.48 -8.02 2.71
CA THR A 35 -16.05 -8.83 1.56
C THR A 35 -16.93 -8.57 0.35
N VAL A 36 -18.26 -8.62 0.49
CA VAL A 36 -19.20 -8.39 -0.62
C VAL A 36 -19.04 -6.97 -1.19
N ILE A 37 -19.04 -5.96 -0.32
CA ILE A 37 -18.87 -4.56 -0.74
C ILE A 37 -17.47 -4.36 -1.37
N GLY A 38 -16.42 -4.93 -0.79
CA GLY A 38 -15.06 -4.85 -1.32
C GLY A 38 -14.93 -5.45 -2.71
N THR A 39 -15.51 -6.63 -2.92
CA THR A 39 -15.50 -7.31 -4.22
C THR A 39 -16.33 -6.55 -5.28
N ALA A 40 -17.54 -6.11 -4.93
CA ALA A 40 -18.35 -5.30 -5.83
C ALA A 40 -17.63 -4.00 -6.24
N ARG A 41 -17.02 -3.32 -5.27
CA ARG A 41 -16.18 -2.13 -5.50
C ARG A 41 -15.01 -2.43 -6.42
N MET A 42 -14.30 -3.54 -6.21
CA MET A 42 -13.18 -3.97 -7.05
C MET A 42 -13.62 -4.15 -8.50
N ILE A 43 -14.71 -4.87 -8.75
CA ILE A 43 -15.24 -5.13 -10.10
C ILE A 43 -15.56 -3.80 -10.80
N VAL A 44 -16.31 -2.92 -10.13
CA VAL A 44 -16.67 -1.60 -10.68
C VAL A 44 -15.44 -0.75 -10.95
N GLN A 45 -14.50 -0.69 -10.02
CA GLN A 45 -13.28 0.12 -10.16
C GLN A 45 -12.38 -0.40 -11.29
N LEU A 46 -12.21 -1.73 -11.43
CA LEU A 46 -11.40 -2.31 -12.49
C LEU A 46 -12.03 -2.09 -13.87
N PHE A 47 -13.35 -2.17 -13.96
CA PHE A 47 -14.06 -1.88 -15.20
C PHE A 47 -13.85 -0.42 -15.64
N PHE A 48 -14.04 0.54 -14.74
CA PHE A 48 -13.80 1.96 -15.05
C PHE A 48 -12.34 2.27 -15.34
N ILE A 49 -11.40 1.67 -14.61
CA ILE A 49 -9.97 1.89 -14.84
C ILE A 49 -9.54 1.36 -16.22
N GLY A 50 -10.10 0.23 -16.66
CA GLY A 50 -9.83 -0.30 -18.00
C GLY A 50 -10.20 0.68 -19.11
N ILE A 51 -11.38 1.30 -19.00
CA ILE A 51 -11.83 2.34 -19.94
C ILE A 51 -10.93 3.58 -19.82
N TYR A 52 -10.68 4.04 -18.63
CA TYR A 52 -9.95 5.27 -18.36
C TYR A 52 -8.47 5.19 -18.79
N LEU A 53 -7.80 4.06 -18.58
CA LEU A 53 -6.41 3.85 -19.00
C LEU A 53 -6.23 3.99 -20.52
N ASN A 54 -7.22 3.55 -21.33
CA ASN A 54 -7.17 3.75 -22.76
C ASN A 54 -7.07 5.25 -23.13
N TYR A 55 -7.87 6.09 -22.49
CA TYR A 55 -7.82 7.54 -22.73
C TYR A 55 -6.52 8.16 -22.22
N LEU A 56 -6.01 7.73 -21.06
CA LEU A 56 -4.73 8.20 -20.54
C LEU A 56 -3.56 7.86 -21.47
N PHE A 57 -3.57 6.66 -22.04
CA PHE A 57 -2.53 6.24 -22.98
C PHE A 57 -2.63 6.95 -24.34
N LEU A 58 -3.84 7.33 -24.78
CA LEU A 58 -4.05 8.09 -25.99
C LEU A 58 -3.61 9.56 -25.84
N TRP A 59 -3.90 10.18 -24.72
CA TRP A 59 -3.54 11.58 -24.49
C TRP A 59 -2.09 11.76 -24.09
N ASP A 60 -1.52 10.80 -23.37
CA ASP A 60 -0.15 10.76 -22.83
C ASP A 60 0.40 12.13 -22.37
N ASN A 61 -0.47 12.91 -21.70
CA ASN A 61 -0.15 14.25 -21.24
C ASN A 61 0.46 14.19 -19.83
N PRO A 62 1.71 14.67 -19.63
CA PRO A 62 2.41 14.63 -18.35
C PRO A 62 1.63 15.26 -17.19
N TRP A 63 0.91 16.35 -17.43
CA TRP A 63 0.11 17.04 -16.40
C TRP A 63 -1.08 16.23 -15.94
N ILE A 64 -1.77 15.55 -16.86
CA ILE A 64 -2.89 14.65 -16.54
C ILE A 64 -2.38 13.44 -15.75
N ASN A 65 -1.25 12.87 -16.16
CA ASN A 65 -0.63 11.74 -15.48
C ASN A 65 -0.21 12.10 -14.05
N PHE A 66 0.39 13.28 -13.87
CA PHE A 66 0.77 13.78 -12.55
C PHE A 66 -0.45 14.06 -11.65
N LEU A 67 -1.48 14.71 -12.21
CA LEU A 67 -2.74 14.95 -11.48
C LEU A 67 -3.38 13.62 -11.02
N TRP A 68 -3.35 12.61 -11.88
CA TRP A 68 -3.87 11.29 -11.53
C TRP A 68 -3.12 10.65 -10.35
N VAL A 69 -1.80 10.76 -10.32
CA VAL A 69 -1.00 10.28 -9.19
C VAL A 69 -1.34 11.03 -7.90
N ILE A 70 -1.59 12.32 -7.94
CA ILE A 70 -2.05 13.09 -6.77
C ILE A 70 -3.40 12.55 -6.27
N VAL A 71 -4.34 12.27 -7.16
CA VAL A 71 -5.62 11.64 -6.81
C VAL A 71 -5.40 10.27 -6.18
N MET A 72 -4.51 9.45 -6.73
CA MET A 72 -4.15 8.14 -6.16
C MET A 72 -3.57 8.26 -4.76
N ILE A 73 -2.66 9.22 -4.51
CA ILE A 73 -2.07 9.48 -3.20
C ILE A 73 -3.16 9.90 -2.20
N PHE A 74 -4.05 10.77 -2.60
CA PHE A 74 -5.16 11.22 -1.75
C PHE A 74 -6.08 10.06 -1.37
N VAL A 75 -6.50 9.25 -2.34
CA VAL A 75 -7.37 8.07 -2.12
C VAL A 75 -6.66 7.03 -1.24
N ALA A 76 -5.37 6.76 -1.49
CA ALA A 76 -4.59 5.83 -0.68
C ALA A 76 -4.46 6.33 0.77
N SER A 77 -4.19 7.61 0.98
CA SER A 77 -4.08 8.21 2.31
C SER A 77 -5.41 8.16 3.08
N GLN A 78 -6.53 8.45 2.42
CA GLN A 78 -7.86 8.31 3.00
C GLN A 78 -8.19 6.86 3.34
N THR A 79 -7.79 5.94 2.49
CA THR A 79 -7.98 4.50 2.71
C THR A 79 -7.14 4.00 3.90
N ALA A 80 -5.89 4.44 4.01
CA ALA A 80 -5.03 4.14 5.16
C ALA A 80 -5.68 4.61 6.48
N LEU A 81 -6.18 5.84 6.51
CA LEU A 81 -6.87 6.40 7.68
C LEU A 81 -8.17 5.66 8.02
N ALA A 82 -8.92 5.24 7.01
CA ALA A 82 -10.15 4.49 7.22
C ALA A 82 -9.87 3.11 7.81
N ARG A 83 -8.83 2.41 7.32
CA ARG A 83 -8.44 1.06 7.77
C ARG A 83 -7.78 1.06 9.14
N THR A 84 -7.04 2.11 9.48
CA THR A 84 -6.35 2.26 10.77
C THR A 84 -7.22 2.92 11.83
N GLN A 85 -8.37 3.46 11.47
CA GLN A 85 -9.28 4.24 12.34
C GLN A 85 -8.58 5.42 13.06
N LEU A 86 -7.54 5.96 12.45
CA LEU A 86 -6.79 7.08 12.99
C LEU A 86 -7.46 8.43 12.67
N LYS A 87 -7.21 9.42 13.51
CA LYS A 87 -7.77 10.77 13.34
C LYS A 87 -7.17 11.49 12.14
N ARG A 88 -8.01 11.92 11.19
CA ARG A 88 -7.59 12.60 9.95
C ARG A 88 -6.76 13.85 10.21
N LYS A 89 -7.15 14.68 11.20
CA LYS A 89 -6.47 15.95 11.51
C LYS A 89 -4.99 15.79 11.84
N ILE A 90 -4.61 14.65 12.44
CA ILE A 90 -3.25 14.40 12.89
C ILE A 90 -2.43 13.71 11.80
N LEU A 91 -3.01 12.71 11.13
CA LEU A 91 -2.26 11.73 10.35
C LEU A 91 -2.42 11.84 8.84
N LEU A 92 -3.39 12.61 8.32
CA LEU A 92 -3.57 12.75 6.87
C LEU A 92 -2.32 13.30 6.20
N LEU A 93 -1.78 14.39 6.71
CA LEU A 93 -0.60 15.04 6.12
C LEU A 93 0.67 14.18 6.24
N PRO A 94 1.00 13.55 7.39
CA PRO A 94 2.12 12.62 7.48
C PRO A 94 2.04 11.46 6.48
N ILE A 95 0.88 10.82 6.35
CA ILE A 95 0.69 9.69 5.43
C ILE A 95 0.81 10.16 3.98
N SER A 96 0.13 11.25 3.61
CA SER A 96 0.20 11.79 2.25
C SER A 96 1.60 12.24 1.86
N ALA A 97 2.33 12.89 2.77
CA ALA A 97 3.71 13.29 2.55
C ALA A 97 4.64 12.06 2.42
N GLY A 98 4.47 11.04 3.27
CA GLY A 98 5.21 9.79 3.18
C GLY A 98 4.99 9.09 1.84
N PHE A 99 3.74 9.02 1.38
CA PHE A 99 3.41 8.42 0.08
C PHE A 99 3.96 9.23 -1.08
N LEU A 100 3.75 10.55 -1.08
CA LEU A 100 4.24 11.44 -2.14
C LEU A 100 5.76 11.37 -2.28
N CYS A 101 6.50 11.61 -1.19
CA CYS A 101 7.96 11.58 -1.23
C CYS A 101 8.48 10.22 -1.71
N SER A 102 7.93 9.13 -1.21
CA SER A 102 8.43 7.79 -1.53
C SER A 102 8.12 7.39 -2.95
N VAL A 103 6.89 7.65 -3.43
CA VAL A 103 6.51 7.28 -4.80
C VAL A 103 7.25 8.14 -5.84
N VAL A 104 7.46 9.42 -5.53
CA VAL A 104 8.24 10.31 -6.41
C VAL A 104 9.70 9.89 -6.44
N CYS A 105 10.35 9.75 -5.27
CA CYS A 105 11.78 9.40 -5.21
C CYS A 105 12.04 8.03 -5.86
N VAL A 106 11.32 6.99 -5.45
CA VAL A 106 11.58 5.63 -5.92
C VAL A 106 11.04 5.40 -7.33
N GLY A 107 9.87 5.95 -7.65
CA GLY A 107 9.25 5.82 -8.96
C GLY A 107 10.05 6.52 -10.06
N LEU A 108 10.46 7.77 -9.83
CA LEU A 108 11.28 8.50 -10.80
C LEU A 108 12.69 7.91 -10.92
N TYR A 109 13.28 7.44 -9.81
CA TYR A 109 14.54 6.70 -9.87
C TYR A 109 14.43 5.48 -10.78
N PHE A 110 13.39 4.69 -10.61
CA PHE A 110 13.20 3.48 -11.40
C PHE A 110 12.96 3.77 -12.87
N ILE A 111 12.03 4.67 -13.19
CA ILE A 111 11.68 4.99 -14.59
C ILE A 111 12.82 5.72 -15.30
N GLY A 112 13.44 6.71 -14.63
CA GLY A 112 14.46 7.57 -15.23
C GLY A 112 15.84 6.92 -15.31
N ILE A 113 16.28 6.24 -14.23
CA ILE A 113 17.66 5.73 -14.14
C ILE A 113 17.74 4.26 -14.53
N VAL A 114 16.81 3.43 -14.04
CA VAL A 114 16.86 1.97 -14.27
C VAL A 114 16.30 1.61 -15.63
N LEU A 115 15.10 2.08 -15.97
CA LEU A 115 14.46 1.80 -17.26
C LEU A 115 14.98 2.68 -18.36
N ARG A 116 15.51 3.87 -18.06
CA ARG A 116 16.02 4.85 -19.01
C ARG A 116 15.01 5.19 -20.11
N VAL A 117 13.75 5.35 -19.73
CA VAL A 117 12.68 5.71 -20.67
C VAL A 117 12.88 7.16 -21.09
N GLU A 118 12.83 7.45 -22.38
CA GLU A 118 13.01 8.81 -22.93
C GLU A 118 12.01 9.81 -22.35
N ASN A 119 10.76 9.40 -22.20
CA ASN A 119 9.73 10.19 -21.53
C ASN A 119 9.33 9.54 -20.19
N VAL A 120 9.93 10.03 -19.11
CA VAL A 120 9.70 9.51 -17.74
C VAL A 120 8.22 9.64 -17.32
N PHE A 121 7.50 10.62 -17.85
CA PHE A 121 6.11 10.88 -17.54
C PHE A 121 5.12 10.20 -18.48
N SER A 122 5.58 9.31 -19.36
CA SER A 122 4.67 8.54 -20.23
C SER A 122 3.70 7.70 -19.40
N ALA A 123 2.41 7.84 -19.68
CA ALA A 123 1.32 7.18 -18.95
C ALA A 123 1.51 5.66 -18.87
N ARG A 124 2.09 5.06 -19.90
CA ARG A 124 2.28 3.62 -20.05
C ARG A 124 3.17 3.01 -18.95
N TYR A 125 4.18 3.74 -18.49
CA TYR A 125 5.09 3.30 -17.41
C TYR A 125 4.75 3.97 -16.09
N PHE A 126 4.49 5.27 -16.13
CA PHE A 126 4.28 6.10 -14.96
C PHE A 126 3.11 5.62 -14.10
N ILE A 127 1.93 5.46 -14.69
CA ILE A 127 0.71 5.11 -13.95
C ILE A 127 0.76 3.70 -13.35
N PRO A 128 1.11 2.63 -14.11
CA PRO A 128 1.18 1.28 -13.52
C PRO A 128 2.23 1.15 -12.44
N ILE A 129 3.42 1.72 -12.63
CA ILE A 129 4.51 1.63 -11.63
C ILE A 129 4.10 2.36 -10.35
N PHE A 130 3.57 3.57 -10.45
CA PHE A 130 3.10 4.32 -9.30
C PHE A 130 1.92 3.61 -8.61
N GLY A 131 1.05 2.96 -9.36
CA GLY A 131 -0.04 2.14 -8.83
C GLY A 131 0.45 0.96 -8.00
N ILE A 132 1.44 0.22 -8.49
CA ILE A 132 2.04 -0.90 -7.77
C ILE A 132 2.73 -0.42 -6.47
N LEU A 133 3.52 0.66 -6.56
CA LEU A 133 4.16 1.26 -5.38
C LEU A 133 3.12 1.67 -4.34
N MET A 134 2.07 2.38 -4.78
CA MET A 134 1.03 2.89 -3.90
C MET A 134 0.26 1.78 -3.18
N GLY A 135 -0.10 0.69 -3.88
CA GLY A 135 -0.80 -0.45 -3.30
C GLY A 135 0.02 -1.16 -2.22
N ASN A 136 1.32 -1.36 -2.45
CA ASN A 136 2.22 -1.98 -1.48
C ASN A 136 2.50 -1.05 -0.28
N MET A 137 2.76 0.24 -0.53
CA MET A 137 2.92 1.23 0.54
C MET A 137 1.69 1.34 1.42
N LEU A 138 0.48 1.36 0.83
CA LEU A 138 -0.77 1.38 1.58
C LEU A 138 -0.88 0.19 2.51
N SER A 139 -0.66 -1.02 2.01
CA SER A 139 -0.77 -2.25 2.80
C SER A 139 0.22 -2.28 3.96
N SER A 140 1.48 -1.99 3.69
CA SER A 140 2.56 -1.97 4.71
C SER A 140 2.32 -0.88 5.77
N ASN A 141 1.94 0.33 5.34
CA ASN A 141 1.68 1.43 6.27
C ASN A 141 0.46 1.18 7.17
N VAL A 142 -0.61 0.57 6.64
CA VAL A 142 -1.79 0.21 7.46
C VAL A 142 -1.40 -0.75 8.59
N ILE A 143 -0.65 -1.81 8.27
CA ILE A 143 -0.21 -2.78 9.27
C ILE A 143 0.73 -2.13 10.29
N ALA A 144 1.72 -1.35 9.79
CA ALA A 144 2.71 -0.72 10.63
C ALA A 144 2.11 0.34 11.58
N LEU A 145 1.26 1.23 11.07
CA LEU A 145 0.63 2.26 11.88
C LEU A 145 -0.32 1.67 12.93
N ASN A 146 -1.10 0.63 12.56
CA ASN A 146 -1.91 -0.09 13.54
C ASN A 146 -1.05 -0.71 14.64
N THR A 147 0.06 -1.35 14.28
CA THR A 147 0.97 -1.96 15.26
C THR A 147 1.63 -0.91 16.14
N TYR A 148 2.11 0.19 15.56
CA TYR A 148 2.78 1.27 16.27
C TYR A 148 1.87 1.94 17.29
N TYR A 149 0.69 2.41 16.88
CA TYR A 149 -0.21 3.12 17.77
C TYR A 149 -0.91 2.20 18.78
N SER A 150 -1.26 0.99 18.40
CA SER A 150 -1.81 0.02 19.34
C SER A 150 -0.77 -0.42 20.39
N GLY A 151 0.48 -0.59 19.99
CA GLY A 151 1.59 -0.87 20.89
C GLY A 151 1.80 0.26 21.89
N LEU A 152 1.91 1.50 21.43
CA LEU A 152 2.05 2.68 22.29
C LEU A 152 0.89 2.84 23.28
N LYS A 153 -0.34 2.53 22.86
CA LYS A 153 -1.51 2.60 23.73
C LYS A 153 -1.51 1.50 24.76
N ARG A 154 -1.17 0.27 24.36
CA ARG A 154 -1.15 -0.90 25.24
C ARG A 154 -0.03 -0.83 26.27
N GLU A 155 1.16 -0.42 25.83
CA GLU A 155 2.37 -0.41 26.65
C GLU A 155 2.79 1.03 27.02
N GLN A 156 1.83 1.87 27.34
CA GLN A 156 2.07 3.28 27.70
C GLN A 156 2.97 3.44 28.93
N GLN A 157 2.92 2.47 29.83
CA GLN A 157 3.80 2.45 31.02
C GLN A 157 5.26 2.25 30.63
N LEU A 158 5.57 1.33 29.71
CA LEU A 158 6.92 1.14 29.19
C LEU A 158 7.46 2.42 28.54
N TYR A 159 6.64 3.05 27.69
CA TYR A 159 7.03 4.29 27.03
C TYR A 159 7.36 5.41 28.04
N ARG A 160 6.51 5.58 29.08
CA ARG A 160 6.74 6.57 30.16
C ARG A 160 7.96 6.21 31.03
N TYR A 161 8.15 4.93 31.31
CA TYR A 161 9.30 4.45 32.05
C TYR A 161 10.62 4.79 31.35
N LEU A 162 10.69 4.56 30.05
CA LEU A 162 11.87 4.91 29.25
C LEU A 162 12.16 6.42 29.31
N LEU A 163 11.14 7.27 29.09
CA LEU A 163 11.29 8.72 29.22
C LEU A 163 11.73 9.15 30.61
N GLY A 164 11.15 8.55 31.67
CA GLY A 164 11.49 8.83 33.07
C GLY A 164 12.94 8.46 33.44
N ASN A 165 13.51 7.47 32.73
CA ASN A 165 14.92 7.09 32.87
C ASN A 165 15.88 7.85 31.96
N GLY A 166 15.43 8.96 31.35
CA GLY A 166 16.29 9.85 30.57
C GLY A 166 16.41 9.49 29.08
N ALA A 167 15.65 8.52 28.57
CA ALA A 167 15.62 8.22 27.15
C ALA A 167 15.02 9.40 26.37
N THR A 168 15.59 9.68 25.23
CA THR A 168 15.02 10.62 24.27
C THR A 168 13.69 10.08 23.72
N LYS A 169 12.85 10.96 23.17
CA LYS A 169 11.58 10.57 22.55
C LYS A 169 11.78 9.52 21.45
N ALA A 170 12.83 9.63 20.67
CA ALA A 170 13.17 8.67 19.62
C ALA A 170 13.53 7.29 20.19
N GLU A 171 14.34 7.25 21.24
CA GLU A 171 14.72 6.01 21.93
C GLU A 171 13.51 5.35 22.59
N ALA A 172 12.65 6.13 23.24
CA ALA A 172 11.43 5.60 23.84
C ALA A 172 10.43 5.04 22.83
N GLN A 173 10.43 5.54 21.58
CA GLN A 173 9.59 5.05 20.49
C GLN A 173 10.22 3.88 19.74
N ALA A 174 11.53 3.68 19.81
CA ALA A 174 12.24 2.67 19.02
C ALA A 174 11.69 1.24 19.15
N PRO A 175 11.31 0.72 20.33
CA PRO A 175 10.72 -0.60 20.46
C PRO A 175 9.41 -0.76 19.65
N PHE A 176 8.58 0.27 19.64
CA PHE A 176 7.29 0.28 18.94
C PHE A 176 7.48 0.38 17.42
N ILE A 177 8.43 1.20 16.96
CA ILE A 177 8.82 1.29 15.54
C ILE A 177 9.37 -0.06 15.07
N ARG A 178 10.23 -0.70 15.87
CA ARG A 178 10.78 -2.03 15.57
C ARG A 178 9.68 -3.06 15.36
N GLN A 179 8.70 -3.11 16.26
CA GLN A 179 7.58 -4.03 16.14
C GLN A 179 6.70 -3.73 14.92
N ALA A 180 6.49 -2.46 14.61
CA ALA A 180 5.76 -2.03 13.43
C ALA A 180 6.45 -2.50 12.14
N ILE A 181 7.76 -2.34 12.03
CA ILE A 181 8.57 -2.80 10.89
C ILE A 181 8.49 -4.33 10.78
N ILE A 182 8.74 -5.06 11.85
CA ILE A 182 8.71 -6.52 11.85
C ILE A 182 7.36 -7.03 11.34
N LYS A 183 6.24 -6.55 11.91
CA LYS A 183 4.91 -7.02 11.52
C LYS A 183 4.50 -6.64 10.10
N SER A 184 4.88 -5.48 9.63
CA SER A 184 4.48 -5.01 8.29
C SER A 184 5.34 -5.57 7.17
N PHE A 185 6.62 -5.87 7.42
CA PHE A 185 7.55 -6.33 6.39
C PHE A 185 7.79 -7.83 6.38
N SER A 186 7.54 -8.56 7.48
CA SER A 186 7.71 -10.03 7.51
C SER A 186 6.93 -10.75 6.41
N PRO A 187 5.66 -10.42 6.10
CA PRO A 187 4.95 -11.07 5.00
C PRO A 187 5.57 -10.78 3.64
N LEU A 188 6.08 -9.57 3.44
CA LEU A 188 6.72 -9.16 2.19
C LEU A 188 8.05 -9.90 1.99
N ILE A 189 8.86 -10.02 3.06
CA ILE A 189 10.12 -10.78 3.06
C ILE A 189 9.85 -12.26 2.78
N ALA A 190 8.83 -12.85 3.41
CA ALA A 190 8.44 -14.22 3.16
C ALA A 190 8.06 -14.46 1.69
N ASN A 191 7.28 -13.54 1.08
CA ASN A 191 6.93 -13.62 -0.33
C ASN A 191 8.15 -13.52 -1.24
N ILE A 192 9.09 -12.62 -0.94
CA ILE A 192 10.35 -12.49 -1.70
C ILE A 192 11.14 -13.80 -1.67
N SER A 193 11.22 -14.45 -0.51
CA SER A 193 12.03 -15.65 -0.30
C SER A 193 11.56 -16.88 -1.09
N VAL A 194 10.28 -16.96 -1.42
CA VAL A 194 9.69 -18.10 -2.17
C VAL A 194 9.38 -17.77 -3.63
N MET A 195 9.67 -16.54 -4.04
CA MET A 195 9.35 -16.06 -5.38
C MET A 195 10.20 -16.78 -6.45
N GLY A 196 9.53 -17.22 -7.49
CA GLY A 196 10.16 -17.97 -8.59
C GLY A 196 10.25 -19.49 -8.38
N LEU A 197 10.09 -19.96 -7.13
CA LEU A 197 10.07 -21.41 -6.84
C LEU A 197 8.64 -21.89 -6.52
N VAL A 198 7.96 -21.18 -5.63
CA VAL A 198 6.61 -21.53 -5.15
C VAL A 198 5.56 -20.52 -5.61
N ALA A 199 5.93 -19.24 -5.64
CA ALA A 199 5.04 -18.16 -6.01
C ALA A 199 5.48 -17.48 -7.31
N PHE A 200 4.54 -17.33 -8.24
CA PHE A 200 4.72 -16.53 -9.45
C PHE A 200 3.84 -15.28 -9.33
N PRO A 201 4.45 -14.09 -9.33
CA PRO A 201 3.68 -12.84 -9.21
C PRO A 201 2.76 -12.60 -10.40
N GLY A 202 1.56 -12.10 -10.14
CA GLY A 202 0.57 -11.84 -11.18
C GLY A 202 1.04 -10.86 -12.26
N THR A 203 1.88 -9.89 -11.90
CA THR A 203 2.49 -8.94 -12.85
C THR A 203 3.40 -9.63 -13.86
N MET A 204 4.24 -10.56 -13.38
CA MET A 204 5.10 -11.38 -14.24
C MET A 204 4.28 -12.30 -15.15
N ILE A 205 3.27 -12.96 -14.59
CA ILE A 205 2.36 -13.83 -15.37
C ILE A 205 1.63 -13.00 -16.44
N GLY A 206 1.12 -11.82 -16.08
CA GLY A 206 0.46 -10.93 -17.03
C GLY A 206 1.36 -10.49 -18.18
N GLN A 207 2.64 -10.21 -17.92
CA GLN A 207 3.61 -9.88 -18.96
C GLN A 207 3.89 -11.07 -19.90
N ILE A 208 4.07 -12.28 -19.35
CA ILE A 208 4.32 -13.48 -20.15
C ILE A 208 3.11 -13.82 -21.01
N LEU A 209 1.90 -13.79 -20.44
CA LEU A 209 0.66 -14.00 -21.18
C LEU A 209 0.44 -12.92 -22.24
N GLY A 210 0.86 -11.68 -21.97
CA GLY A 210 0.84 -10.55 -22.91
C GLY A 210 1.87 -10.67 -24.07
N GLY A 211 2.72 -11.70 -24.05
CA GLY A 211 3.67 -11.98 -25.14
C GLY A 211 5.10 -11.54 -24.86
N SER A 212 5.41 -11.04 -23.67
CA SER A 212 6.80 -10.78 -23.29
C SER A 212 7.57 -12.08 -23.02
N SER A 213 8.86 -12.08 -23.34
CA SER A 213 9.70 -13.24 -23.02
C SER A 213 9.85 -13.40 -21.50
N PRO A 214 9.93 -14.63 -20.96
CA PRO A 214 10.12 -14.87 -19.53
C PRO A 214 11.34 -14.14 -18.95
N ASN A 215 12.44 -14.07 -19.69
CA ASN A 215 13.65 -13.36 -19.27
C ASN A 215 13.44 -11.87 -19.04
N VAL A 216 12.61 -11.23 -19.84
CA VAL A 216 12.24 -9.81 -19.66
C VAL A 216 11.33 -9.67 -18.45
N ALA A 217 10.30 -10.49 -18.35
CA ALA A 217 9.33 -10.47 -17.25
C ALA A 217 10.00 -10.68 -15.88
N ILE A 218 10.97 -11.60 -15.79
CA ILE A 218 11.74 -11.86 -14.56
C ILE A 218 12.53 -10.62 -14.12
N LYS A 219 13.23 -9.93 -15.04
CA LYS A 219 14.00 -8.73 -14.71
C LYS A 219 13.10 -7.61 -14.19
N TYR A 220 11.95 -7.37 -14.84
CA TYR A 220 10.95 -6.42 -14.34
C TYR A 220 10.45 -6.80 -12.96
N GLN A 221 10.14 -8.08 -12.75
CA GLN A 221 9.62 -8.53 -11.46
C GLN A 221 10.63 -8.37 -10.32
N MET A 222 11.90 -8.72 -10.55
CA MET A 222 12.95 -8.48 -9.55
C MET A 222 13.02 -7.01 -9.15
N MET A 223 13.02 -6.12 -10.14
CA MET A 223 13.07 -4.70 -9.87
C MET A 223 11.81 -4.17 -9.19
N ILE A 224 10.61 -4.64 -9.60
CA ILE A 224 9.35 -4.29 -8.94
C ILE A 224 9.38 -4.65 -7.46
N MET A 225 9.93 -5.81 -7.09
CA MET A 225 10.04 -6.20 -5.68
C MET A 225 10.98 -5.30 -4.90
N VAL A 226 12.14 -4.95 -5.48
CA VAL A 226 13.10 -4.05 -4.84
C VAL A 226 12.50 -2.66 -4.62
N ILE A 227 11.88 -2.09 -5.65
CA ILE A 227 11.31 -0.74 -5.55
C ILE A 227 10.10 -0.69 -4.62
N THR A 228 9.25 -1.71 -4.60
CA THR A 228 8.09 -1.77 -3.68
C THR A 228 8.52 -1.93 -2.23
N PHE A 229 9.54 -2.75 -1.97
CA PHE A 229 10.12 -2.89 -0.64
C PHE A 229 10.72 -1.57 -0.16
N THR A 230 11.55 -0.93 -1.00
CA THR A 230 12.21 0.35 -0.70
C THR A 230 11.18 1.47 -0.50
N ALA A 231 10.21 1.61 -1.39
CA ALA A 231 9.19 2.64 -1.28
C ALA A 231 8.31 2.45 -0.03
N SER A 232 7.95 1.21 0.29
CA SER A 232 7.16 0.90 1.49
C SER A 232 7.92 1.25 2.77
N MET A 233 9.22 0.93 2.85
CA MET A 233 10.04 1.29 4.00
C MET A 233 10.22 2.81 4.12
N LEU A 234 10.56 3.47 3.02
CA LEU A 234 10.76 4.91 2.99
C LEU A 234 9.47 5.65 3.39
N SER A 235 8.32 5.26 2.84
CA SER A 235 7.04 5.88 3.17
C SER A 235 6.67 5.68 4.64
N LEU A 236 6.94 4.51 5.21
CA LEU A 236 6.69 4.23 6.62
C LEU A 236 7.56 5.11 7.53
N MET A 237 8.86 5.21 7.24
CA MET A 237 9.79 5.99 8.05
C MET A 237 9.47 7.48 8.02
N ILE A 238 9.14 8.03 6.84
CA ILE A 238 8.71 9.42 6.70
C ILE A 238 7.38 9.63 7.45
N THR A 239 6.42 8.74 7.27
CA THR A 239 5.11 8.83 7.93
C THR A 239 5.24 8.81 9.43
N ILE A 240 5.98 7.86 10.02
CA ILE A 240 6.18 7.78 11.47
C ILE A 240 6.94 9.01 11.98
N SER A 241 7.98 9.45 11.28
CA SER A 241 8.76 10.63 11.67
C SER A 241 7.91 11.90 11.74
N LEU A 242 7.09 12.14 10.73
CA LEU A 242 6.17 13.29 10.71
C LEU A 242 4.99 13.11 11.68
N ALA A 243 4.46 11.89 11.79
CA ALA A 243 3.35 11.57 12.68
C ALA A 243 3.75 11.70 14.14
N SER A 244 4.97 11.27 14.52
CA SER A 244 5.46 11.40 15.88
C SER A 244 5.56 12.84 16.36
N ARG A 245 5.79 13.82 15.46
CA ARG A 245 5.79 15.25 15.79
C ARG A 245 4.40 15.80 16.10
N ARG A 246 3.34 15.15 15.56
CA ARG A 246 1.94 15.60 15.67
C ARG A 246 1.09 14.77 16.63
N SER A 247 1.56 13.56 16.96
CA SER A 247 0.82 12.61 17.81
C SER A 247 1.16 12.73 19.29
N PHE A 248 2.14 13.53 19.65
CA PHE A 248 2.55 13.72 21.02
C PHE A 248 2.53 15.20 21.39
N ASP A 249 2.20 15.47 22.65
CA ASP A 249 2.24 16.82 23.21
C ASP A 249 3.70 17.24 23.54
N ALA A 250 3.85 18.45 24.07
CA ALA A 250 5.14 19.02 24.48
C ALA A 250 5.82 18.20 25.59
N TYR A 251 5.04 17.48 26.40
CA TYR A 251 5.54 16.64 27.50
C TYR A 251 5.76 15.18 27.09
N GLY A 252 5.66 14.87 25.81
CA GLY A 252 5.86 13.52 25.30
C GLY A 252 4.66 12.57 25.50
N LYS A 253 3.52 13.05 25.98
CA LYS A 253 2.31 12.23 26.13
C LYS A 253 1.64 11.99 24.77
N LEU A 254 1.30 10.73 24.49
CA LEU A 254 0.54 10.39 23.29
C LEU A 254 -0.85 11.03 23.33
N LEU A 255 -1.17 11.81 22.30
CA LEU A 255 -2.49 12.38 22.09
C LEU A 255 -3.50 11.28 21.71
N GLU A 256 -4.77 11.59 21.79
CA GLU A 256 -5.82 10.67 21.36
C GLU A 256 -5.90 10.59 19.84
N VAL A 257 -5.12 9.68 19.24
CA VAL A 257 -4.95 9.53 17.78
C VAL A 257 -5.99 8.62 17.13
N THR A 258 -6.68 7.78 17.91
CA THR A 258 -7.73 6.88 17.41
C THR A 258 -9.09 7.58 17.42
N LYS A 259 -9.95 7.24 16.45
CA LYS A 259 -11.35 7.64 16.48
C LYS A 259 -12.05 6.90 17.61
N GLU A 260 -12.94 7.59 18.33
CA GLU A 260 -13.86 6.91 19.23
C GLU A 260 -14.76 5.98 18.43
N THR A 261 -14.75 4.70 18.79
CA THR A 261 -15.71 3.75 18.21
C THR A 261 -17.08 4.16 18.76
N LYS A 262 -17.93 4.77 17.93
CA LYS A 262 -19.34 4.90 18.28
C LYS A 262 -19.87 3.48 18.52
N LYS A 263 -20.18 3.18 19.77
CA LYS A 263 -20.93 1.97 20.15
C LYS A 263 -22.28 1.96 19.47
#